data_53da3dc8efffca9f9559880b994da275
#
_entry.id   53da3dc8efffca9f9559880b994da275
#
_cell.length_a   1.000
_cell.length_b   1.000
_cell.length_c   1.000
_cell.angle_alpha   90.00
_cell.angle_beta   90.00
_cell.angle_gamma   90.00
#
_symmetry.space_group_name_H-M   'P 1'
#
loop_
_entity.id
_entity.type
_entity.pdbx_description
1 polymer ?
#
loop_
_entity_poly.entity_id
_entity_poly.type
_entity_poly.pdbx_seq_one_letter_code
_entity_poly.pdbx_strand_id
1 'polypeptide(L)'
;MDKPLLTVIAEIYAKPGREEEMGRLLKALIAPTRQEEGFVQYDLHVDNDNAAHFLFYENWTSMALLQAHLASPHLTAFVAQSKDLLAEPLRIVFATRIA
;
A
#
# COMPACT_ATOMS: atom_id res chain seq x y z
N MET A 1 -14.92 -19.77 14.79
CA MET A 1 -13.65 -19.04 15.03
C MET A 1 -13.18 -18.39 13.75
N ASP A 2 -12.98 -17.10 13.79
CA ASP A 2 -12.58 -16.38 12.59
C ASP A 2 -11.12 -16.65 12.27
N LYS A 3 -10.82 -16.78 10.99
CA LYS A 3 -9.43 -16.88 10.56
C LYS A 3 -8.74 -15.53 10.80
N PRO A 4 -7.47 -15.52 11.22
CA PRO A 4 -6.71 -14.28 11.27
C PRO A 4 -6.68 -13.62 9.90
N LEU A 5 -6.82 -12.30 9.87
CA LEU A 5 -6.64 -11.54 8.65
C LEU A 5 -5.17 -11.52 8.26
N LEU A 6 -4.92 -11.47 6.97
CA LEU A 6 -3.58 -11.22 6.47
C LEU A 6 -3.34 -9.72 6.56
N THR A 7 -2.33 -9.32 7.33
CA THR A 7 -1.95 -7.91 7.49
C THR A 7 -0.79 -7.60 6.56
N VAL A 8 -0.87 -6.44 5.93
CA VAL A 8 0.21 -5.93 5.09
C VAL A 8 0.62 -4.55 5.59
N ILE A 9 1.92 -4.35 5.73
CA ILE A 9 2.50 -3.04 6.00
C ILE A 9 3.40 -2.73 4.82
N ALA A 10 3.05 -1.67 4.07
CA ALA A 10 3.84 -1.25 2.92
C ALA A 10 4.47 0.11 3.22
N GLU A 11 5.77 0.25 2.97
CA GLU A 11 6.50 1.48 3.18
C GLU A 11 7.01 2.02 1.85
N ILE A 12 6.75 3.32 1.64
CA ILE A 12 7.10 4.02 0.42
C ILE A 12 7.90 5.26 0.79
N TYR A 13 9.11 5.38 0.26
CA TYR A 13 9.95 6.57 0.45
C TYR A 13 10.05 7.35 -0.86
N ALA A 14 9.57 8.58 -0.86
CA ALA A 14 9.66 9.46 -2.01
C ALA A 14 11.01 10.16 -2.03
N LYS A 15 11.51 10.46 -3.25
CA LYS A 15 12.68 11.29 -3.40
C LYS A 15 12.41 12.70 -2.86
N PRO A 16 13.45 13.40 -2.36
CA PRO A 16 13.32 14.79 -1.91
C PRO A 16 12.70 15.66 -3.00
N GLY A 17 11.70 16.44 -2.61
CA GLY A 17 10.97 17.32 -3.54
C GLY A 17 9.85 16.64 -4.32
N ARG A 18 9.67 15.31 -4.18
CA ARG A 18 8.64 14.56 -4.91
C ARG A 18 7.56 14.00 -3.97
N GLU A 19 7.53 14.45 -2.72
CA GLU A 19 6.60 13.97 -1.70
C GLU A 19 5.14 14.22 -2.08
N GLU A 20 4.84 15.41 -2.58
CA GLU A 20 3.47 15.79 -2.93
C GLU A 20 2.94 14.95 -4.09
N GLU A 21 3.76 14.76 -5.12
CA GLU A 21 3.39 13.94 -6.27
C GLU A 21 3.18 12.48 -5.86
N MET A 22 4.09 11.93 -5.05
CA MET A 22 3.94 10.58 -4.52
C MET A 22 2.65 10.44 -3.72
N GLY A 23 2.36 11.40 -2.85
CA GLY A 23 1.13 11.40 -2.06
C GLY A 23 -0.14 11.36 -2.92
N ARG A 24 -0.17 12.09 -4.03
CA ARG A 24 -1.30 12.05 -4.97
C ARG A 24 -1.46 10.69 -5.62
N LEU A 25 -0.36 10.08 -6.06
CA LEU A 25 -0.41 8.75 -6.67
C LEU A 25 -0.90 7.69 -5.67
N LEU A 26 -0.41 7.76 -4.43
CA LEU A 26 -0.82 6.82 -3.38
C LEU A 26 -2.29 7.00 -3.00
N LYS A 27 -2.77 8.23 -2.88
CA LYS A 27 -4.17 8.50 -2.57
C LYS A 27 -5.10 7.99 -3.66
N ALA A 28 -4.66 8.02 -4.92
CA ALA A 28 -5.45 7.52 -6.04
C ALA A 28 -5.68 6.01 -5.99
N LEU A 29 -4.91 5.26 -5.20
CA LEU A 29 -5.10 3.82 -5.02
C LEU A 29 -6.26 3.47 -4.09
N ILE A 30 -6.69 4.41 -3.24
CA ILE A 30 -7.64 4.11 -2.17
C ILE A 30 -8.99 3.65 -2.71
N ALA A 31 -9.63 4.45 -3.54
CA ALA A 31 -10.98 4.16 -4.02
C ALA A 31 -11.07 2.83 -4.79
N PRO A 32 -10.21 2.56 -5.81
CA PRO A 32 -10.29 1.29 -6.52
C PRO A 32 -9.94 0.09 -5.64
N THR A 33 -9.00 0.23 -4.71
CA THR A 33 -8.63 -0.88 -3.82
C THR A 33 -9.77 -1.24 -2.88
N ARG A 34 -10.51 -0.25 -2.40
CA ARG A 34 -11.66 -0.49 -1.50
C ARG A 34 -12.86 -1.11 -2.20
N GLN A 35 -12.80 -1.31 -3.52
CA GLN A 35 -13.81 -2.05 -4.29
C GLN A 35 -13.36 -3.48 -4.59
N GLU A 36 -12.16 -3.87 -4.20
CA GLU A 36 -11.64 -5.20 -4.50
C GLU A 36 -12.19 -6.27 -3.55
N GLU A 37 -12.38 -7.47 -4.09
CA GLU A 37 -12.74 -8.62 -3.27
C GLU A 37 -11.60 -8.93 -2.29
N GLY A 38 -11.96 -9.23 -1.06
CA GLY A 38 -10.98 -9.55 -0.01
C GLY A 38 -10.46 -8.35 0.76
N PHE A 39 -10.75 -7.14 0.31
CA PHE A 39 -10.43 -5.93 1.05
C PHE A 39 -11.16 -5.91 2.40
N VAL A 40 -10.41 -5.65 3.46
CA VAL A 40 -10.96 -5.43 4.80
C VAL A 40 -10.57 -4.03 5.28
N GLN A 41 -9.30 -3.68 5.13
CA GLN A 41 -8.78 -2.38 5.55
C GLN A 41 -7.67 -1.97 4.59
N TYR A 42 -7.66 -0.69 4.21
CA TYR A 42 -6.63 -0.15 3.32
C TYR A 42 -6.50 1.34 3.60
N ASP A 43 -5.56 1.69 4.47
CA ASP A 43 -5.41 3.06 4.97
C ASP A 43 -4.00 3.57 4.73
N LEU A 44 -3.91 4.78 4.21
CA LEU A 44 -2.65 5.44 3.90
C LEU A 44 -2.28 6.41 5.03
N HIS A 45 -1.02 6.35 5.43
CA HIS A 45 -0.46 7.20 6.48
C HIS A 45 0.79 7.90 5.96
N VAL A 46 1.11 9.03 6.57
CA VAL A 46 2.40 9.69 6.38
C VAL A 46 3.10 9.74 7.73
N ASP A 47 4.41 9.52 7.71
CA ASP A 47 5.25 9.59 8.91
C ASP A 47 5.24 11.02 9.45
N ASN A 48 4.95 11.16 10.75
CA ASN A 48 4.91 12.49 11.38
C ASN A 48 6.24 13.23 11.34
N ASP A 49 7.34 12.49 11.24
CA ASP A 49 8.69 13.06 11.26
C ASP A 49 9.36 13.10 9.89
N ASN A 50 8.71 12.55 8.86
CA ASN A 50 9.28 12.50 7.51
C ASN A 50 8.16 12.53 6.47
N ALA A 51 7.93 13.69 5.88
CA ALA A 51 6.86 13.88 4.89
C ALA A 51 7.06 13.05 3.61
N ALA A 52 8.24 12.49 3.39
CA ALA A 52 8.55 11.63 2.24
C ALA A 52 8.31 10.14 2.52
N HIS A 53 7.98 9.80 3.76
CA HIS A 53 7.77 8.41 4.17
C HIS A 53 6.29 8.13 4.36
N PHE A 54 5.73 7.30 3.47
CA PHE A 54 4.33 6.90 3.49
C PHE A 54 4.21 5.44 3.88
N LEU A 55 3.09 5.10 4.54
CA LEU A 55 2.82 3.74 4.96
C LEU A 55 1.37 3.37 4.64
N PHE A 56 1.17 2.17 4.07
CA PHE A 56 -0.14 1.55 4.05
C PHE A 56 -0.24 0.54 5.18
N TYR A 57 -1.35 0.57 5.88
CA TYR A 57 -1.74 -0.49 6.79
C TYR A 57 -2.96 -1.17 6.18
N GLU A 58 -2.85 -2.47 5.95
CA GLU A 58 -3.85 -3.22 5.18
C GLU A 58 -4.21 -4.51 5.87
N ASN A 59 -5.46 -4.93 5.71
CA ASN A 59 -5.92 -6.26 6.09
C ASN A 59 -6.73 -6.85 4.96
N TRP A 60 -6.46 -8.11 4.64
CA TRP A 60 -7.07 -8.86 3.54
C TRP A 60 -7.58 -10.20 4.05
N THR A 61 -8.63 -10.74 3.39
CA THR A 61 -9.22 -12.01 3.82
C THR A 61 -8.37 -13.21 3.43
N SER A 62 -7.53 -13.11 2.41
CA SER A 62 -6.67 -14.22 1.98
C SER A 62 -5.46 -13.73 1.19
N MET A 63 -4.43 -14.58 1.13
CA MET A 63 -3.25 -14.31 0.32
C MET A 63 -3.59 -14.26 -1.18
N ALA A 64 -4.50 -15.13 -1.62
CA ALA A 64 -4.89 -15.16 -3.04
C ALA A 64 -5.52 -13.82 -3.47
N LEU A 65 -6.38 -13.24 -2.64
CA LEU A 65 -7.01 -11.96 -2.94
C LEU A 65 -6.05 -10.78 -2.80
N LEU A 66 -5.09 -10.86 -1.88
CA LEU A 66 -4.00 -9.89 -1.83
C LEU A 66 -3.16 -9.95 -3.11
N GLN A 67 -2.81 -11.14 -3.58
CA GLN A 67 -2.05 -11.29 -4.82
C GLN A 67 -2.80 -10.72 -6.02
N ALA A 68 -4.13 -10.90 -6.06
CA ALA A 68 -4.96 -10.30 -7.10
C ALA A 68 -4.90 -8.76 -7.03
N HIS A 69 -4.89 -8.19 -5.81
CA HIS A 69 -4.70 -6.75 -5.61
C HIS A 69 -3.36 -6.28 -6.16
N LEU A 70 -2.28 -7.00 -5.86
CA LEU A 70 -0.94 -6.64 -6.32
C LEU A 70 -0.80 -6.69 -7.84
N ALA A 71 -1.63 -7.50 -8.51
CA ALA A 71 -1.66 -7.62 -9.97
C ALA A 71 -2.73 -6.73 -10.61
N SER A 72 -3.44 -5.92 -9.83
CA SER A 72 -4.53 -5.09 -10.34
C SER A 72 -4.02 -3.99 -11.28
N PRO A 73 -4.90 -3.47 -12.17
CA PRO A 73 -4.52 -2.39 -13.09
C PRO A 73 -4.03 -1.13 -12.37
N HIS A 74 -4.67 -0.76 -11.27
CA HIS A 74 -4.28 0.45 -10.52
C HIS A 74 -2.93 0.29 -9.82
N LEU A 75 -2.63 -0.89 -9.26
CA LEU A 75 -1.31 -1.15 -8.69
C LEU A 75 -0.24 -1.21 -9.77
N THR A 76 -0.52 -1.87 -10.88
CA THR A 76 0.42 -1.93 -12.02
C THR A 76 0.74 -0.53 -12.54
N ALA A 77 -0.29 0.31 -12.68
CA ALA A 77 -0.10 1.70 -13.11
C ALA A 77 0.72 2.50 -12.09
N PHE A 78 0.44 2.31 -10.79
CA PHE A 78 1.20 2.98 -9.74
C PHE A 78 2.68 2.62 -9.80
N VAL A 79 2.99 1.33 -9.92
CA VAL A 79 4.39 0.87 -10.00
C VAL A 79 5.11 1.55 -11.15
N ALA A 80 4.46 1.62 -12.32
CA ALA A 80 5.04 2.27 -13.49
C ALA A 80 5.22 3.78 -13.30
N GLN A 81 4.21 4.46 -12.76
CA GLN A 81 4.21 5.91 -12.57
C GLN A 81 5.14 6.37 -11.45
N SER A 82 5.33 5.56 -10.42
CA SER A 82 6.13 5.93 -9.26
C SER A 82 7.60 5.57 -9.38
N LYS A 83 7.98 4.86 -10.43
CA LYS A 83 9.35 4.33 -10.61
C LYS A 83 10.43 5.38 -10.39
N ASP A 84 10.25 6.57 -10.95
CA ASP A 84 11.25 7.63 -10.87
C ASP A 84 11.07 8.52 -9.62
N LEU A 85 10.04 8.27 -8.83
CA LEU A 85 9.75 9.03 -7.61
C LEU A 85 10.25 8.35 -6.35
N LEU A 86 10.61 7.07 -6.43
CA LEU A 86 11.04 6.29 -5.27
C LEU A 86 12.49 6.60 -4.91
N ALA A 87 12.73 6.92 -3.64
CA ALA A 87 14.08 7.08 -3.10
C ALA A 87 14.76 5.74 -2.89
N GLU A 88 13.96 4.69 -2.64
CA GLU A 88 14.41 3.32 -2.41
C GLU A 88 13.30 2.35 -2.82
N PRO A 89 13.60 1.06 -3.00
CA PRO A 89 12.58 0.09 -3.37
C PRO A 89 11.45 0.02 -2.35
N LEU A 90 10.24 -0.26 -2.82
CA LEU A 90 9.09 -0.50 -1.96
C LEU A 90 9.40 -1.63 -0.99
N ARG A 91 9.03 -1.44 0.28
CA ARG A 91 9.14 -2.49 1.29
C ARG A 91 7.75 -2.95 1.66
N ILE A 92 7.50 -4.25 1.55
CA ILE A 92 6.21 -4.85 1.88
C ILE A 92 6.45 -5.94 2.91
N VAL A 93 5.75 -5.84 4.04
CA VAL A 93 5.79 -6.85 5.11
C VAL A 93 4.44 -7.53 5.18
N PHE A 94 4.44 -8.85 5.08
CA PHE A 94 3.25 -9.67 5.32
C PHE A 94 3.29 -10.15 6.76
N ALA A 95 2.21 -9.96 7.49
CA ALA A 95 2.15 -10.26 8.90
C ALA A 95 0.81 -10.92 9.26
N THR A 96 0.81 -11.62 10.37
CA THR A 96 -0.40 -12.22 10.94
C THR A 96 -0.56 -11.72 12.37
N ARG A 97 -1.76 -11.28 12.71
CA ARG A 97 -2.03 -10.85 14.09
C ARG A 97 -1.90 -12.03 15.04
N ILE A 98 -1.12 -11.86 16.10
CA ILE A 98 -0.89 -12.90 17.11
C ILE A 98 -1.46 -12.54 18.49
N ALA A 99 -1.99 -11.34 18.62
CA ALA A 99 -2.59 -10.93 19.88
C ALA A 99 -3.70 -9.90 19.67
#